data_0f5ea0de58b05ba4fcec99d08de125a5
#
_entry.id   0f5ea0de58b05ba4fcec99d08de125a5
#
_cell.length_a   1.000
_cell.length_b   1.000
_cell.length_c   1.000
_cell.angle_alpha   90.00
_cell.angle_beta   90.00
_cell.angle_gamma   90.00
#
_symmetry.space_group_name_H-M   'P 1'
#
loop_
_entity.id
_entity.type
_entity.pdbx_description
1 polymer ?
#
loop_
_entity_poly.entity_id
_entity_poly.type
_entity_poly.pdbx_seq_one_letter_code
_entity_poly.pdbx_strand_id
1 'polypeptide(L)'
;MTTLTRADWEQRAQQLQIEGRAFIHGESTDAVSKATFDCISPVDGRLLGKVASCDLADAELAVADARATFESGVWSRLKPVERKKIMIRFADLMDA
;
A
#
# COMPACT_ATOMS: atom_id res chain seq x y z
N MET A 1 4.99 26.87 -10.93
CA MET A 1 4.86 25.90 -9.82
C MET A 1 4.80 26.67 -8.51
N THR A 2 3.76 26.47 -7.73
CA THR A 2 3.62 27.12 -6.42
C THR A 2 4.38 26.31 -5.38
N THR A 3 5.29 26.98 -4.66
CA THR A 3 6.02 26.34 -3.57
C THR A 3 5.10 26.22 -2.35
N LEU A 4 4.95 25.02 -1.82
CA LEU A 4 4.16 24.77 -0.63
C LEU A 4 4.91 25.28 0.61
N THR A 5 4.18 25.94 1.50
CA THR A 5 4.70 26.39 2.78
C THR A 5 4.65 25.26 3.82
N ARG A 6 5.29 25.47 4.96
CA ARG A 6 5.20 24.55 6.10
C ARG A 6 3.73 24.35 6.54
N ALA A 7 2.96 25.43 6.60
CA ALA A 7 1.54 25.36 6.99
C ALA A 7 0.72 24.50 6.02
N ASP A 8 0.99 24.58 4.70
CA ASP A 8 0.34 23.76 3.70
C ASP A 8 0.62 22.27 3.92
N TRP A 9 1.87 21.94 4.25
CA TRP A 9 2.26 20.55 4.54
C TRP A 9 1.62 20.04 5.84
N GLU A 10 1.58 20.85 6.88
CA GLU A 10 0.92 20.50 8.15
C GLU A 10 -0.57 20.24 7.94
N GLN A 11 -1.23 21.09 7.15
CA GLN A 11 -2.65 20.89 6.82
C GLN A 11 -2.88 19.61 6.02
N ARG A 12 -2.05 19.33 5.02
CA ARG A 12 -2.13 18.08 4.24
C ARG A 12 -1.94 16.86 5.13
N ALA A 13 -0.97 16.91 6.03
CA ALA A 13 -0.71 15.82 6.97
C ALA A 13 -1.91 15.55 7.89
N GLN A 14 -2.60 16.58 8.36
CA GLN A 14 -3.79 16.45 9.19
C GLN A 14 -4.97 15.82 8.43
N GLN A 15 -5.06 16.06 7.13
CA GLN A 15 -6.13 15.54 6.28
C GLN A 15 -5.84 14.13 5.76
N LEU A 16 -4.62 13.65 5.93
CA LEU A 16 -4.21 12.34 5.43
C LEU A 16 -4.92 11.22 6.19
N GLN A 17 -5.61 10.37 5.45
CA GLN A 17 -6.19 9.14 5.98
C GLN A 17 -5.25 7.98 5.66
N ILE A 18 -4.67 7.40 6.70
CA ILE A 18 -3.68 6.33 6.54
C ILE A 18 -4.41 4.99 6.43
N GLU A 19 -4.18 4.30 5.33
CA GLU A 19 -4.66 2.93 5.14
C GLU A 19 -3.70 1.97 5.85
N GLY A 20 -4.14 1.39 6.96
CA GLY A 20 -3.33 0.47 7.77
C GLY A 20 -3.65 -1.01 7.55
N ARG A 21 -4.58 -1.34 6.65
CA ARG A 21 -4.93 -2.73 6.36
C ARG A 21 -3.89 -3.40 5.47
N ALA A 22 -3.87 -4.72 5.46
CA ALA A 22 -3.05 -5.48 4.53
C ALA A 22 -3.53 -5.26 3.09
N PHE A 23 -2.61 -5.37 2.13
CA PHE A 23 -2.94 -5.27 0.70
C PHE A 23 -2.66 -6.61 0.05
N ILE A 24 -3.72 -7.36 -0.25
CA ILE A 24 -3.64 -8.71 -0.82
C ILE A 24 -4.66 -8.82 -1.94
N HIS A 25 -4.27 -9.40 -3.05
CA HIS A 25 -5.12 -9.60 -4.24
C HIS A 25 -5.71 -8.29 -4.79
N GLY A 26 -4.91 -7.22 -4.79
CA GLY A 26 -5.33 -5.91 -5.30
C GLY A 26 -6.30 -5.15 -4.41
N GLU A 27 -6.52 -5.58 -3.19
CA GLU A 27 -7.49 -5.00 -2.26
C GLU A 27 -6.88 -4.78 -0.87
N SER A 28 -7.35 -3.71 -0.20
CA SER A 28 -7.07 -3.51 1.21
C SER A 28 -7.99 -4.42 2.04
N THR A 29 -7.40 -5.22 2.92
CA THR A 29 -8.13 -6.22 3.71
C THR A 29 -7.64 -6.25 5.14
N ASP A 30 -8.55 -6.51 6.07
CA ASP A 30 -8.20 -6.73 7.46
C ASP A 30 -7.38 -8.01 7.63
N ALA A 31 -6.62 -8.11 8.72
CA ALA A 31 -6.06 -9.40 9.13
C ALA A 31 -7.18 -10.43 9.32
N VAL A 32 -6.91 -11.70 9.06
CA VAL A 32 -7.88 -12.79 9.25
C VAL A 32 -8.44 -12.77 10.69
N SER A 33 -7.57 -12.53 11.67
CA SER A 33 -7.95 -12.41 13.09
C SER A 33 -8.66 -11.12 13.45
N LYS A 34 -8.70 -10.14 12.54
CA LYS A 34 -9.18 -8.77 12.79
C LYS A 34 -8.33 -7.99 13.81
N ALA A 35 -7.19 -8.52 14.23
CA ALA A 35 -6.30 -7.84 15.16
C ALA A 35 -5.62 -6.64 14.52
N THR A 36 -5.41 -5.60 15.32
CA THR A 36 -4.69 -4.40 14.91
C THR A 36 -3.70 -3.99 15.99
N PHE A 37 -2.75 -3.14 15.62
CA PHE A 37 -1.87 -2.45 16.56
C PHE A 37 -1.81 -0.97 16.22
N ASP A 38 -1.45 -0.16 17.22
CA ASP A 38 -1.37 1.28 17.06
C ASP A 38 -0.05 1.69 16.41
N CYS A 39 -0.14 2.53 15.39
CA CYS A 39 1.02 3.19 14.81
C CYS A 39 1.20 4.55 15.48
N ILE A 40 2.29 4.71 16.20
CA ILE A 40 2.58 5.89 17.02
C ILE A 40 3.67 6.73 16.37
N SER A 41 3.46 8.04 16.31
CA SER A 41 4.47 8.97 15.78
C SER A 41 5.71 8.99 16.68
N PRO A 42 6.91 8.78 16.14
CA PRO A 42 8.14 8.92 16.92
C PRO A 42 8.48 10.39 17.24
N VAL A 43 7.82 11.33 16.61
CA VAL A 43 8.07 12.77 16.80
C VAL A 43 7.42 13.29 18.08
N ASP A 44 6.15 12.95 18.32
CA ASP A 44 5.36 13.52 19.41
C ASP A 44 4.51 12.49 20.18
N GLY A 45 4.59 11.20 19.81
CA GLY A 45 3.85 10.13 20.47
C GLY A 45 2.36 10.07 20.15
N ARG A 46 1.88 10.86 19.20
CA ARG A 46 0.46 10.81 18.82
C ARG A 46 0.12 9.55 18.03
N LEU A 47 -1.12 9.12 18.13
CA LEU A 47 -1.64 8.02 17.31
C LEU A 47 -1.79 8.48 15.85
N LEU A 48 -1.12 7.80 14.93
CA LEU A 48 -1.23 8.05 13.48
C LEU A 48 -2.36 7.25 12.85
N GLY A 49 -2.58 6.03 13.32
CA GLY A 49 -3.60 5.14 12.82
C GLY A 49 -3.45 3.74 13.38
N LYS A 50 -4.36 2.86 12.97
CA LYS A 50 -4.30 1.44 13.32
C LYS A 50 -3.81 0.64 12.13
N VAL A 51 -2.95 -0.33 12.40
CA VAL A 51 -2.33 -1.20 11.38
C VAL A 51 -2.80 -2.64 11.63
N ALA A 52 -3.12 -3.35 10.56
CA ALA A 52 -3.50 -4.75 10.65
C ALA A 52 -2.36 -5.57 11.27
N SER A 53 -2.67 -6.31 12.33
CA SER A 53 -1.73 -7.25 12.96
C SER A 53 -1.89 -8.62 12.31
N CYS A 54 -1.14 -8.83 11.24
CA CYS A 54 -1.20 -10.06 10.46
C CYS A 54 -0.38 -11.18 11.12
N ASP A 55 -0.79 -12.42 10.87
CA ASP A 55 -0.13 -13.62 11.34
C ASP A 55 0.13 -14.61 10.18
N LEU A 56 0.40 -15.87 10.51
CA LEU A 56 0.71 -16.90 9.53
C LEU A 56 -0.43 -17.10 8.51
N ALA A 57 -1.69 -17.03 8.94
CA ALA A 57 -2.83 -17.21 8.04
C ALA A 57 -2.85 -16.13 6.94
N ASP A 58 -2.53 -14.89 7.29
CA ASP A 58 -2.43 -13.79 6.34
C ASP A 58 -1.26 -13.97 5.38
N ALA A 59 -0.12 -14.42 5.90
CA ALA A 59 1.06 -14.71 5.08
C ALA A 59 0.77 -15.82 4.08
N GLU A 60 0.09 -16.87 4.49
CA GLU A 60 -0.30 -17.97 3.60
C GLU A 60 -1.22 -17.49 2.47
N LEU A 61 -2.21 -16.66 2.78
CA LEU A 61 -3.09 -16.06 1.76
C LEU A 61 -2.29 -15.19 0.77
N ALA A 62 -1.40 -14.36 1.27
CA ALA A 62 -0.59 -13.46 0.44
C ALA A 62 0.34 -14.26 -0.51
N VAL A 63 1.00 -15.28 0.01
CA VAL A 63 1.88 -16.13 -0.78
C VAL A 63 1.11 -16.95 -1.82
N ALA A 64 -0.03 -17.50 -1.45
CA ALA A 64 -0.90 -18.25 -2.37
C ALA A 64 -1.38 -17.37 -3.52
N ASP A 65 -1.80 -16.14 -3.23
CA ASP A 65 -2.20 -15.18 -4.25
C ASP A 65 -1.04 -14.80 -5.18
N ALA A 66 0.11 -14.48 -4.61
CA ALA A 66 1.31 -14.14 -5.37
C ALA A 66 1.72 -15.30 -6.30
N ARG A 67 1.66 -16.53 -5.81
CA ARG A 67 1.98 -17.73 -6.60
C ARG A 67 0.97 -17.93 -7.75
N ALA A 68 -0.31 -17.83 -7.47
CA ALA A 68 -1.36 -17.96 -8.49
C ALA A 68 -1.22 -16.87 -9.58
N THR A 69 -0.95 -15.64 -9.18
CA THR A 69 -0.73 -14.54 -10.12
C THR A 69 0.50 -14.77 -11.00
N PHE A 70 1.60 -15.23 -10.43
CA PHE A 70 2.80 -15.58 -11.18
C PHE A 70 2.53 -16.70 -12.20
N GLU A 71 1.87 -17.77 -11.77
CA GLU A 71 1.56 -18.92 -12.63
C GLU A 71 0.56 -18.58 -13.74
N SER A 72 -0.33 -17.59 -13.51
CA SER A 72 -1.25 -17.11 -14.54
C SER A 72 -0.53 -16.47 -15.72
N GLY A 73 0.68 -15.97 -15.52
CA GLY A 73 1.49 -15.31 -16.54
C GLY A 73 1.02 -13.91 -16.92
N VAL A 74 0.08 -13.34 -16.17
CA VAL A 74 -0.48 -12.01 -16.47
C VAL A 74 0.58 -10.90 -16.54
N TRP A 75 1.70 -11.09 -15.88
CA TRP A 75 2.85 -10.19 -15.93
C TRP A 75 4.07 -10.87 -16.57
N SER A 76 4.43 -12.06 -16.09
CA SER A 76 5.66 -12.75 -16.48
C SER A 76 5.71 -13.12 -17.98
N ARG A 77 4.55 -13.34 -18.60
CA ARG A 77 4.45 -13.68 -20.02
C ARG A 77 4.24 -12.48 -20.94
N LEU A 78 4.13 -11.28 -20.38
CA LEU A 78 4.07 -10.07 -21.18
C LEU A 78 5.38 -9.82 -21.90
N LYS A 79 5.31 -9.30 -23.12
CA LYS A 79 6.49 -8.80 -23.83
C LYS A 79 7.14 -7.66 -23.04
N PRO A 80 8.47 -7.51 -23.08
CA PRO A 80 9.16 -6.43 -22.39
C PRO A 80 8.59 -5.03 -22.67
N VAL A 81 8.18 -4.76 -23.90
CA VAL A 81 7.57 -3.48 -24.29
C VAL A 81 6.24 -3.22 -23.57
N GLU A 82 5.44 -4.25 -23.35
CA GLU A 82 4.17 -4.12 -22.62
C GLU A 82 4.40 -3.87 -21.12
N ARG A 83 5.36 -4.56 -20.52
CA ARG A 83 5.77 -4.31 -19.13
C ARG A 83 6.29 -2.88 -18.97
N LYS A 84 7.09 -2.39 -19.92
CA LYS A 84 7.58 -1.02 -19.94
C LYS A 84 6.43 0.00 -19.93
N LYS A 85 5.41 -0.20 -20.75
CA LYS A 85 4.22 0.69 -20.80
C LYS A 85 3.52 0.75 -19.45
N ILE A 86 3.33 -0.39 -18.79
CA ILE A 86 2.70 -0.46 -17.48
C ILE A 86 3.53 0.28 -16.43
N MET A 87 4.84 0.11 -16.44
CA MET A 87 5.75 0.79 -15.51
C MET A 87 5.73 2.30 -15.71
N ILE A 88 5.72 2.77 -16.95
CA ILE A 88 5.61 4.20 -17.27
C ILE A 88 4.26 4.75 -16.79
N ARG A 89 3.16 4.04 -17.03
CA ARG A 89 1.84 4.43 -16.54
C ARG A 89 1.79 4.54 -15.01
N PHE A 90 2.44 3.60 -14.32
CA PHE A 90 2.54 3.63 -12.87
C PHE A 90 3.30 4.88 -12.39
N ALA A 91 4.42 5.21 -13.03
CA ALA A 91 5.18 6.42 -12.72
C ALA A 91 4.35 7.69 -12.93
N ASP A 92 3.62 7.80 -14.04
CA ASP A 92 2.74 8.93 -14.33
C ASP A 92 1.65 9.09 -13.25
N LEU A 93 1.08 7.99 -12.77
CA LEU A 93 0.08 8.02 -11.69
C LEU A 93 0.67 8.48 -10.35
N MET A 94 1.94 8.17 -10.07
CA MET A 94 2.62 8.67 -8.87
C MET A 94 2.91 10.17 -8.94
N ASP A 95 3.14 10.71 -10.13
CA ASP A 95 3.42 12.13 -10.35
C ASP A 95 2.13 13.00 -10.35
N ALA A 96 1.00 12.39 -10.43
CA ALA A 96 -0.29 13.08 -10.52
C ALA A 96 -0.73 13.77 -9.21
#